data_3bc0c499d585d302597f9e5fe9d05747
#
_entry.id   3bc0c499d585d302597f9e5fe9d05747
#
_cell.length_a   1.000
_cell.length_b   1.000
_cell.length_c   1.000
_cell.angle_alpha   90.00
_cell.angle_beta   90.00
_cell.angle_gamma   90.00
#
_symmetry.space_group_name_H-M   'P 1'
#
loop_
_entity.id
_entity.type
_entity.pdbx_description
1 polymer ?
#
loop_
_entity_poly.entity_id
_entity_poly.type
_entity_poly.pdbx_seq_one_letter_code
_entity_poly.pdbx_strand_id
1 'polypeptide(L)'
;MICSICGQEICGSYYFDYWKNNFCANHYENGEVATCSSCSAMIHKSTVLSLSDGRCLCQSCQAQVISADEQVAKIKKIVVRKLVDEGVRYKDKYLDSVPVKIVTVNELARLRNSPPNLNNKGITITKGISSPIGSLIGFSPIMSHKVYILDNLIKIEFTGTLAHELMHVWQNENQIKLPPPSCEGLCNLGSWLIYTTISASKASYFVKGLMESPDPVYGDGFRHVFQIYEKTGWEGVLEMARKGIL
;
A
#
# COMPACT_ATOMS: atom_id res chain seq x y z
N MET A 1 -10.08 18.47 29.66
CA MET A 1 -9.60 17.94 28.36
C MET A 1 -9.28 19.12 27.47
N ILE A 2 -8.13 19.12 26.75
CA ILE A 2 -7.68 20.27 25.96
C ILE A 2 -7.94 20.03 24.47
N CYS A 3 -8.46 21.03 23.79
CA CYS A 3 -8.66 21.01 22.33
C CYS A 3 -7.33 21.12 21.60
N SER A 4 -7.04 20.19 20.70
CA SER A 4 -5.80 20.16 19.90
C SER A 4 -5.72 21.28 18.85
N ILE A 5 -6.82 22.00 18.60
CA ILE A 5 -6.86 23.11 17.63
C ILE A 5 -6.66 24.46 18.32
N CYS A 6 -7.49 24.80 19.31
CA CYS A 6 -7.44 26.14 19.93
C CYS A 6 -6.67 26.17 21.27
N GLY A 7 -6.26 25.02 21.81
CA GLY A 7 -5.55 24.95 23.09
C GLY A 7 -6.42 25.23 24.31
N GLN A 8 -7.74 25.46 24.15
CA GLN A 8 -8.66 25.74 25.24
C GLN A 8 -9.18 24.48 25.89
N GLU A 9 -9.67 24.60 27.13
CA GLU A 9 -10.40 23.50 27.75
C GLU A 9 -11.72 23.26 27.04
N ILE A 10 -12.02 21.99 26.78
CA ILE A 10 -13.24 21.58 26.07
C ILE A 10 -14.40 21.58 27.05
N CYS A 11 -15.32 22.49 26.85
CA CYS A 11 -16.59 22.59 27.60
C CYS A 11 -17.73 22.13 26.69
N GLY A 12 -18.22 20.92 26.87
CA GLY A 12 -19.34 20.36 26.10
C GLY A 12 -18.95 19.26 25.12
N SER A 13 -19.66 19.19 23.99
CA SER A 13 -19.43 18.14 22.98
C SER A 13 -18.08 18.28 22.28
N TYR A 14 -17.50 17.15 21.92
CA TYR A 14 -16.20 17.11 21.25
C TYR A 14 -16.12 15.95 20.27
N TYR A 15 -15.18 16.05 19.34
CA TYR A 15 -14.76 14.97 18.44
C TYR A 15 -13.35 14.52 18.79
N PHE A 16 -13.01 13.31 18.39
CA PHE A 16 -11.64 12.79 18.50
C PHE A 16 -11.28 11.97 17.26
N ASP A 17 -9.99 11.92 16.96
CA ASP A 17 -9.45 11.11 15.87
C ASP A 17 -8.83 9.78 16.37
N TYR A 18 -8.32 8.99 15.42
CA TYR A 18 -7.61 7.73 15.73
C TYR A 18 -6.44 7.94 16.71
N TRP A 19 -5.81 9.09 16.70
CA TRP A 19 -4.63 9.44 17.49
C TRP A 19 -4.99 9.98 18.88
N LYS A 20 -6.26 9.96 19.22
CA LYS A 20 -6.82 10.52 20.47
C LYS A 20 -6.62 12.03 20.61
N ASN A 21 -6.47 12.76 19.49
CA ASN A 21 -6.57 14.20 19.52
C ASN A 21 -8.03 14.59 19.73
N ASN A 22 -8.29 15.50 20.68
CA ASN A 22 -9.64 15.93 20.99
C ASN A 22 -9.87 17.34 20.44
N PHE A 23 -11.09 17.61 19.95
CA PHE A 23 -11.44 18.86 19.29
C PHE A 23 -12.81 19.35 19.76
N CYS A 24 -12.95 20.64 20.06
CA CYS A 24 -14.26 21.24 20.28
C CYS A 24 -15.17 20.96 19.08
N ALA A 25 -16.44 20.63 19.33
CA ALA A 25 -17.43 20.40 18.28
C ALA A 25 -17.53 21.58 17.30
N ASN A 26 -17.47 22.82 17.79
CA ASN A 26 -17.54 24.03 16.97
C ASN A 26 -16.51 24.08 15.85
N HIS A 27 -15.26 23.61 16.05
CA HIS A 27 -14.24 23.59 14.99
C HIS A 27 -14.62 22.67 13.85
N TYR A 28 -15.26 21.53 14.16
CA TYR A 28 -15.73 20.60 13.15
C TYR A 28 -16.96 21.16 12.42
N GLU A 29 -17.92 21.67 13.17
CA GLU A 29 -19.19 22.22 12.66
C GLU A 29 -18.97 23.49 11.81
N ASN A 30 -18.02 24.33 12.19
CA ASN A 30 -17.60 25.51 11.40
C ASN A 30 -16.75 25.15 10.17
N GLY A 31 -16.46 23.85 9.96
CA GLY A 31 -15.66 23.40 8.84
C GLY A 31 -14.19 23.84 8.91
N GLU A 32 -13.64 24.10 10.09
CA GLU A 32 -12.24 24.49 10.30
C GLU A 32 -11.30 23.28 10.31
N VAL A 33 -11.85 22.04 10.40
CA VAL A 33 -11.10 20.80 10.47
C VAL A 33 -10.94 20.19 9.08
N ALA A 34 -9.76 19.65 8.80
CA ALA A 34 -9.47 18.77 7.67
C ALA A 34 -8.93 17.44 8.18
N THR A 35 -9.15 16.37 7.42
CA THR A 35 -8.62 15.04 7.73
C THR A 35 -7.42 14.75 6.85
N CYS A 36 -6.29 14.38 7.45
CA CYS A 36 -5.09 13.98 6.71
C CYS A 36 -5.37 12.73 5.87
N SER A 37 -5.15 12.82 4.57
CA SER A 37 -5.43 11.74 3.61
C SER A 37 -4.56 10.49 3.78
N SER A 38 -3.45 10.59 4.52
CA SER A 38 -2.55 9.45 4.77
C SER A 38 -2.79 8.79 6.13
N CYS A 39 -2.98 9.56 7.22
CA CYS A 39 -3.06 8.99 8.56
C CYS A 39 -4.37 9.28 9.30
N SER A 40 -5.34 9.90 8.63
CA SER A 40 -6.65 10.30 9.21
C SER A 40 -6.59 11.17 10.46
N ALA A 41 -5.45 11.80 10.74
CA ALA A 41 -5.38 12.81 11.79
C ALA A 41 -6.27 14.00 11.42
N MET A 42 -7.07 14.46 12.38
CA MET A 42 -7.87 15.68 12.26
C MET A 42 -7.00 16.88 12.64
N ILE A 43 -6.96 17.88 11.78
CA ILE A 43 -6.06 19.04 11.88
C ILE A 43 -6.78 20.31 11.44
N HIS A 44 -6.31 21.46 11.91
CA HIS A 44 -6.85 22.74 11.45
C HIS A 44 -6.50 22.98 9.98
N LYS A 45 -7.48 23.42 9.17
CA LYS A 45 -7.32 23.64 7.72
C LYS A 45 -6.16 24.59 7.35
N SER A 46 -5.83 25.56 8.21
CA SER A 46 -4.71 26.46 7.94
C SER A 46 -3.33 25.82 8.03
N THR A 47 -3.22 24.60 8.58
CA THR A 47 -1.95 23.90 8.82
C THR A 47 -1.74 22.69 7.91
N VAL A 48 -2.65 22.46 6.96
CA VAL A 48 -2.54 21.33 6.02
C VAL A 48 -1.74 21.72 4.77
N LEU A 49 -1.02 20.75 4.21
CA LEU A 49 -0.58 20.81 2.82
C LEU A 49 -1.71 20.28 1.94
N SER A 50 -2.31 21.15 1.13
CA SER A 50 -3.29 20.76 0.11
C SER A 50 -2.58 20.35 -1.17
N LEU A 51 -2.91 19.17 -1.70
CA LEU A 51 -2.40 18.65 -2.96
C LEU A 51 -3.38 18.98 -4.10
N SER A 52 -2.87 19.03 -5.33
CA SER A 52 -3.67 19.38 -6.52
C SER A 52 -4.77 18.36 -6.86
N ASP A 53 -4.68 17.16 -6.32
CA ASP A 53 -5.67 16.08 -6.51
C ASP A 53 -6.74 16.03 -5.40
N GLY A 54 -6.76 17.02 -4.51
CA GLY A 54 -7.73 17.14 -3.42
C GLY A 54 -7.31 16.44 -2.12
N ARG A 55 -6.20 15.70 -2.11
CA ARG A 55 -5.65 15.19 -0.84
C ARG A 55 -5.08 16.32 0.00
N CYS A 56 -5.06 16.13 1.32
CA CYS A 56 -4.33 17.00 2.23
C CYS A 56 -3.49 16.20 3.21
N LEU A 57 -2.32 16.73 3.57
CA LEU A 57 -1.39 16.08 4.49
C LEU A 57 -1.16 16.96 5.73
N CYS A 58 -1.15 16.33 6.91
CA CYS A 58 -0.66 16.97 8.10
C CYS A 58 0.87 17.16 8.02
N GLN A 59 1.41 18.11 8.78
CA GLN A 59 2.84 18.41 8.78
C GLN A 59 3.72 17.18 9.04
N SER A 60 3.32 16.30 9.97
CA SER A 60 4.05 15.05 10.25
C SER A 60 4.07 14.08 9.09
N CYS A 61 2.99 14.01 8.28
CA CYS A 61 2.94 13.19 7.07
C CYS A 61 3.74 13.83 5.93
N GLN A 62 3.60 15.15 5.74
CA GLN A 62 4.37 15.88 4.74
C GLN A 62 5.88 15.64 4.86
N ALA A 63 6.41 15.67 6.10
CA ALA A 63 7.83 15.44 6.37
C ALA A 63 8.32 14.00 6.04
N GLN A 64 7.40 13.06 5.77
CA GLN A 64 7.71 11.66 5.51
C GLN A 64 7.40 11.24 4.07
N VAL A 65 7.01 12.16 3.20
CA VAL A 65 6.69 11.87 1.80
C VAL A 65 7.93 11.36 1.05
N ILE A 66 7.72 10.34 0.25
CA ILE A 66 8.74 9.79 -0.66
C ILE A 66 8.57 10.46 -2.03
N SER A 67 9.67 11.08 -2.51
CA SER A 67 9.69 11.80 -3.79
C SER A 67 10.98 11.58 -4.61
N ALA A 68 12.07 11.14 -3.98
CA ALA A 68 13.36 11.00 -4.63
C ALA A 68 13.64 9.54 -5.03
N ASP A 69 14.20 9.33 -6.22
CA ASP A 69 14.55 8.01 -6.74
C ASP A 69 15.51 7.25 -5.82
N GLU A 70 16.42 7.94 -5.15
CA GLU A 70 17.33 7.33 -4.17
C GLU A 70 16.58 6.74 -2.97
N GLN A 71 15.54 7.44 -2.49
CA GLN A 71 14.67 6.94 -1.41
C GLN A 71 13.92 5.69 -1.88
N VAL A 72 13.37 5.72 -3.10
CA VAL A 72 12.67 4.59 -3.72
C VAL A 72 13.60 3.38 -3.82
N ALA A 73 14.84 3.56 -4.28
CA ALA A 73 15.82 2.48 -4.41
C ALA A 73 16.17 1.86 -3.04
N LYS A 74 16.38 2.68 -2.01
CA LYS A 74 16.64 2.21 -0.64
C LYS A 74 15.46 1.42 -0.08
N ILE A 75 14.23 1.93 -0.24
CA ILE A 75 13.02 1.25 0.21
C ILE A 75 12.84 -0.08 -0.51
N LYS A 76 13.02 -0.10 -1.83
CA LYS A 76 12.90 -1.32 -2.63
C LYS A 76 13.81 -2.42 -2.13
N LYS A 77 15.09 -2.13 -1.84
CA LYS A 77 16.02 -3.11 -1.27
C LYS A 77 15.53 -3.69 0.05
N ILE A 78 14.95 -2.87 0.93
CA ILE A 78 14.39 -3.30 2.22
C ILE A 78 13.19 -4.24 1.98
N VAL A 79 12.26 -3.85 1.12
CA VAL A 79 11.05 -4.62 0.83
C VAL A 79 11.40 -5.96 0.22
N VAL A 80 12.26 -5.97 -0.80
CA VAL A 80 12.72 -7.21 -1.46
C VAL A 80 13.33 -8.16 -0.45
N ARG A 81 14.23 -7.67 0.41
CA ARG A 81 14.86 -8.48 1.44
C ARG A 81 13.81 -9.10 2.39
N LYS A 82 12.86 -8.30 2.88
CA LYS A 82 11.81 -8.76 3.78
C LYS A 82 10.96 -9.87 3.15
N LEU A 83 10.52 -9.69 1.91
CA LEU A 83 9.74 -10.69 1.18
C LEU A 83 10.56 -11.97 0.90
N VAL A 84 11.84 -11.82 0.55
CA VAL A 84 12.74 -12.97 0.32
C VAL A 84 13.01 -13.73 1.61
N ASP A 85 13.17 -13.07 2.75
CA ASP A 85 13.35 -13.69 4.05
C ASP A 85 12.16 -14.58 4.42
N GLU A 86 10.93 -14.21 3.99
CA GLU A 86 9.70 -15.00 4.15
C GLU A 86 9.49 -16.09 3.07
N GLY A 87 10.44 -16.29 2.18
CA GLY A 87 10.38 -17.36 1.17
C GLY A 87 9.78 -16.94 -0.17
N VAL A 88 9.47 -15.66 -0.39
CA VAL A 88 9.05 -15.16 -1.71
C VAL A 88 10.26 -15.21 -2.65
N ARG A 89 10.29 -16.17 -3.57
CA ARG A 89 11.39 -16.40 -4.52
C ARG A 89 11.01 -15.88 -5.89
N TYR A 90 11.70 -14.85 -6.35
CA TYR A 90 11.55 -14.29 -7.68
C TYR A 90 12.39 -15.08 -8.68
N LYS A 91 11.87 -15.31 -9.89
CA LYS A 91 12.60 -16.03 -10.96
C LYS A 91 13.72 -15.19 -11.52
N ASP A 92 13.49 -13.89 -11.64
CA ASP A 92 14.50 -12.95 -12.07
C ASP A 92 15.43 -12.64 -10.89
N LYS A 93 16.71 -12.98 -11.02
CA LYS A 93 17.78 -12.54 -10.11
C LYS A 93 17.92 -11.02 -10.07
N TYR A 94 17.22 -10.32 -10.94
CA TYR A 94 17.24 -8.88 -11.16
C TYR A 94 15.97 -8.18 -10.70
N LEU A 95 15.38 -8.60 -9.58
CA LEU A 95 14.31 -7.78 -8.98
C LEU A 95 14.78 -6.34 -8.74
N ASP A 96 16.11 -6.14 -8.61
CA ASP A 96 16.73 -4.81 -8.65
C ASP A 96 16.46 -4.07 -9.95
N SER A 97 16.24 -4.79 -11.08
CA SER A 97 15.97 -4.20 -12.40
C SER A 97 14.50 -3.82 -12.62
N VAL A 98 13.56 -4.29 -11.79
CA VAL A 98 12.15 -3.89 -11.91
C VAL A 98 12.02 -2.40 -11.61
N PRO A 99 11.71 -1.54 -12.61
CA PRO A 99 11.57 -0.11 -12.36
C PRO A 99 10.38 0.18 -11.44
N VAL A 100 10.59 1.05 -10.48
CA VAL A 100 9.53 1.62 -9.63
C VAL A 100 9.45 3.10 -9.93
N LYS A 101 8.27 3.58 -10.34
CA LYS A 101 8.03 4.98 -10.70
C LYS A 101 6.94 5.58 -9.83
N ILE A 102 7.19 6.79 -9.35
CA ILE A 102 6.19 7.62 -8.71
C ILE A 102 5.38 8.32 -9.81
N VAL A 103 4.06 8.30 -9.71
CA VAL A 103 3.14 8.85 -10.70
C VAL A 103 1.98 9.59 -10.03
N THR A 104 1.39 10.54 -10.74
CA THR A 104 0.18 11.24 -10.30
C THR A 104 -1.05 10.33 -10.36
N VAL A 105 -2.13 10.72 -9.67
CA VAL A 105 -3.41 9.99 -9.70
C VAL A 105 -3.96 9.86 -11.13
N ASN A 106 -3.78 10.88 -11.97
CA ASN A 106 -4.24 10.87 -13.36
C ASN A 106 -3.42 9.91 -14.24
N GLU A 107 -2.11 9.83 -14.02
CA GLU A 107 -1.24 8.86 -14.71
C GLU A 107 -1.57 7.44 -14.26
N LEU A 108 -1.78 7.22 -12.96
CA LEU A 108 -2.17 5.93 -12.41
C LEU A 108 -3.52 5.46 -13.00
N ALA A 109 -4.48 6.38 -13.12
CA ALA A 109 -5.78 6.13 -13.73
C ALA A 109 -5.66 5.69 -15.21
N ARG A 110 -4.81 6.38 -16.00
CA ARG A 110 -4.52 5.98 -17.39
C ARG A 110 -3.89 4.60 -17.48
N LEU A 111 -2.94 4.29 -16.61
CA LEU A 111 -2.27 2.99 -16.55
C LEU A 111 -3.25 1.86 -16.17
N ARG A 112 -4.24 2.15 -15.33
CA ARG A 112 -5.31 1.22 -14.93
C ARG A 112 -6.48 1.16 -15.92
N ASN A 113 -6.49 2.05 -16.91
CA ASN A 113 -7.63 2.25 -17.81
C ASN A 113 -8.96 2.45 -17.04
N SER A 114 -8.93 3.29 -16.01
CA SER A 114 -10.04 3.56 -15.10
C SER A 114 -10.11 5.06 -14.73
N PRO A 115 -11.24 5.54 -14.21
CA PRO A 115 -11.29 6.89 -13.66
C PRO A 115 -10.29 7.10 -12.52
N PRO A 116 -9.83 8.35 -12.27
CA PRO A 116 -9.00 8.69 -11.14
C PRO A 116 -9.64 8.24 -9.82
N ASN A 117 -8.87 7.51 -9.00
CA ASN A 117 -9.32 7.02 -7.70
C ASN A 117 -8.14 7.04 -6.71
N LEU A 118 -8.26 7.85 -5.68
CA LEU A 118 -7.24 8.02 -4.65
C LEU A 118 -7.06 6.79 -3.73
N ASN A 119 -7.98 5.82 -3.78
CA ASN A 119 -7.80 4.55 -3.08
C ASN A 119 -6.83 3.61 -3.81
N ASN A 120 -6.65 3.80 -5.11
CA ASN A 120 -5.63 3.08 -5.87
C ASN A 120 -4.25 3.71 -5.59
N LYS A 121 -3.38 2.98 -4.90
CA LYS A 121 -2.06 3.46 -4.50
C LYS A 121 -0.94 2.98 -5.41
N GLY A 122 -1.16 1.91 -6.19
CA GLY A 122 -0.17 1.35 -7.09
C GLY A 122 -0.77 0.53 -8.23
N ILE A 123 0.10 0.13 -9.15
CA ILE A 123 -0.17 -0.86 -10.18
C ILE A 123 1.13 -1.52 -10.65
N THR A 124 1.08 -2.82 -10.85
CA THR A 124 2.12 -3.61 -11.50
C THR A 124 1.72 -3.94 -12.94
N ILE A 125 2.51 -3.48 -13.91
CA ILE A 125 2.32 -3.80 -15.33
C ILE A 125 3.34 -4.87 -15.72
N THR A 126 2.83 -6.03 -16.16
CA THR A 126 3.63 -7.14 -16.66
C THR A 126 3.42 -7.30 -18.16
N LYS A 127 4.51 -7.36 -18.90
CA LYS A 127 4.50 -7.67 -20.34
C LYS A 127 5.28 -8.95 -20.57
N GLY A 128 4.64 -9.93 -21.22
CA GLY A 128 5.33 -11.11 -21.73
C GLY A 128 5.94 -10.82 -23.10
N ILE A 129 7.22 -11.15 -23.27
CA ILE A 129 7.90 -11.12 -24.58
C ILE A 129 8.02 -12.57 -25.01
N SER A 130 7.12 -13.01 -25.92
CA SER A 130 7.24 -14.32 -26.56
C SER A 130 8.09 -14.19 -27.82
N SER A 131 9.12 -15.01 -27.92
CA SER A 131 9.83 -15.20 -29.18
C SER A 131 9.06 -16.24 -30.02
N PRO A 132 8.82 -16.01 -31.31
CA PRO A 132 8.19 -17.03 -32.18
C PRO A 132 8.93 -18.36 -32.16
N ILE A 133 10.25 -18.33 -32.08
CA ILE A 133 11.12 -19.53 -31.99
C ILE A 133 11.05 -20.13 -30.58
N GLY A 134 10.98 -19.31 -29.53
CA GLY A 134 10.86 -19.77 -28.14
C GLY A 134 9.57 -20.53 -27.86
N SER A 135 8.45 -20.14 -28.47
CA SER A 135 7.16 -20.86 -28.32
C SER A 135 7.18 -22.25 -28.99
N LEU A 136 7.95 -22.40 -30.05
CA LEU A 136 8.12 -23.69 -30.76
C LEU A 136 8.98 -24.69 -29.97
N ILE A 137 9.90 -24.24 -29.14
CA ILE A 137 10.80 -25.07 -28.34
C ILE A 137 10.50 -25.10 -26.85
N GLY A 138 9.28 -24.64 -26.47
CA GLY A 138 8.78 -24.75 -25.09
C GLY A 138 9.41 -23.79 -24.09
N PHE A 139 10.08 -22.70 -24.52
CA PHE A 139 10.58 -21.68 -23.61
C PHE A 139 9.45 -20.78 -23.10
N SER A 140 9.38 -20.61 -21.79
CA SER A 140 8.47 -19.65 -21.17
C SER A 140 8.81 -18.22 -21.64
N PRO A 141 7.79 -17.35 -21.85
CA PRO A 141 8.02 -15.95 -22.23
C PRO A 141 8.87 -15.23 -21.18
N ILE A 142 9.79 -14.41 -21.62
CA ILE A 142 10.52 -13.49 -20.73
C ILE A 142 9.52 -12.44 -20.27
N MET A 143 9.30 -12.35 -18.96
CA MET A 143 8.43 -11.35 -18.37
C MET A 143 9.22 -10.07 -18.06
N SER A 144 8.66 -8.93 -18.37
CA SER A 144 9.17 -7.63 -17.89
C SER A 144 8.10 -6.95 -17.04
N HIS A 145 8.53 -6.42 -15.91
CA HIS A 145 7.64 -5.80 -14.92
C HIS A 145 7.98 -4.33 -14.77
N LYS A 146 6.96 -3.51 -14.50
CA LYS A 146 7.11 -2.12 -14.05
C LYS A 146 6.09 -1.85 -12.97
N VAL A 147 6.55 -1.28 -11.86
CA VAL A 147 5.72 -0.87 -10.74
C VAL A 147 5.52 0.64 -10.78
N TYR A 148 4.30 1.08 -10.61
CA TYR A 148 3.95 2.49 -10.50
C TYR A 148 3.25 2.71 -9.17
N ILE A 149 3.65 3.74 -8.42
CA ILE A 149 3.12 4.07 -7.11
C ILE A 149 2.67 5.52 -7.10
N LEU A 150 1.53 5.79 -6.50
CA LEU A 150 0.96 7.12 -6.35
C LEU A 150 1.95 8.06 -5.64
N ASP A 151 2.04 9.28 -6.09
CA ASP A 151 2.85 10.33 -5.49
C ASP A 151 2.34 10.73 -4.09
N ASN A 152 3.15 11.49 -3.38
CA ASN A 152 2.82 12.04 -2.05
C ASN A 152 2.39 10.99 -0.99
N LEU A 153 2.80 9.73 -1.14
CA LEU A 153 2.66 8.74 -0.08
C LEU A 153 3.78 8.90 0.96
N ILE A 154 3.43 8.76 2.24
CA ILE A 154 4.42 8.75 3.32
C ILE A 154 5.22 7.44 3.29
N LYS A 155 6.41 7.46 3.87
CA LYS A 155 7.36 6.33 3.79
C LYS A 155 6.74 4.98 4.12
N ILE A 156 5.98 4.86 5.22
CA ILE A 156 5.39 3.57 5.62
C ILE A 156 4.31 3.11 4.62
N GLU A 157 3.44 4.01 4.17
CA GLU A 157 2.41 3.74 3.17
C GLU A 157 3.04 3.34 1.82
N PHE A 158 4.03 4.11 1.35
CA PHE A 158 4.79 3.80 0.14
C PHE A 158 5.45 2.42 0.23
N THR A 159 6.06 2.10 1.38
CA THR A 159 6.76 0.82 1.58
C THR A 159 5.79 -0.37 1.55
N GLY A 160 4.63 -0.25 2.20
CA GLY A 160 3.59 -1.27 2.15
C GLY A 160 2.97 -1.43 0.76
N THR A 161 2.70 -0.32 0.06
CA THR A 161 2.22 -0.35 -1.33
C THR A 161 3.24 -1.03 -2.24
N LEU A 162 4.53 -0.73 -2.08
CA LEU A 162 5.57 -1.39 -2.87
C LEU A 162 5.64 -2.90 -2.60
N ALA A 163 5.46 -3.34 -1.35
CA ALA A 163 5.40 -4.77 -1.04
C ALA A 163 4.21 -5.45 -1.73
N HIS A 164 3.04 -4.82 -1.70
CA HIS A 164 1.85 -5.27 -2.43
C HIS A 164 2.14 -5.48 -3.93
N GLU A 165 2.71 -4.47 -4.57
CA GLU A 165 3.02 -4.51 -6.00
C GLU A 165 4.10 -5.55 -6.35
N LEU A 166 5.09 -5.75 -5.47
CA LEU A 166 6.09 -6.78 -5.67
C LEU A 166 5.53 -8.21 -5.47
N MET A 167 4.49 -8.39 -4.67
CA MET A 167 3.76 -9.66 -4.62
C MET A 167 3.05 -9.96 -5.95
N HIS A 168 2.49 -8.95 -6.63
CA HIS A 168 1.97 -9.12 -7.99
C HIS A 168 3.08 -9.51 -9.00
N VAL A 169 4.29 -8.95 -8.87
CA VAL A 169 5.42 -9.39 -9.68
C VAL A 169 5.68 -10.87 -9.47
N TRP A 170 5.75 -11.33 -8.21
CA TRP A 170 5.96 -12.74 -7.87
C TRP A 170 4.85 -13.64 -8.41
N GLN A 171 3.58 -13.26 -8.27
CA GLN A 171 2.44 -13.99 -8.83
C GLN A 171 2.57 -14.14 -10.34
N ASN A 172 2.88 -13.06 -11.05
CA ASN A 172 3.02 -13.06 -12.51
C ASN A 172 4.20 -13.93 -12.98
N GLU A 173 5.37 -13.81 -12.36
CA GLU A 173 6.55 -14.64 -12.67
C GLU A 173 6.28 -16.13 -12.47
N ASN A 174 5.49 -16.48 -11.47
CA ASN A 174 5.15 -17.86 -11.16
C ASN A 174 3.85 -18.33 -11.83
N GLN A 175 3.22 -17.49 -12.67
CA GLN A 175 1.98 -17.76 -13.39
C GLN A 175 0.85 -18.21 -12.45
N ILE A 176 0.84 -17.65 -11.24
CA ILE A 176 -0.15 -17.96 -10.21
C ILE A 176 -1.48 -17.35 -10.62
N LYS A 177 -2.51 -18.18 -10.65
CA LYS A 177 -3.88 -17.78 -10.96
C LYS A 177 -4.75 -18.00 -9.74
N LEU A 178 -5.18 -16.90 -9.12
CA LEU A 178 -6.06 -16.89 -7.95
C LEU A 178 -7.30 -16.06 -8.26
N PRO A 179 -8.43 -16.35 -7.61
CA PRO A 179 -9.56 -15.44 -7.60
C PRO A 179 -9.14 -14.06 -7.09
N PRO A 180 -9.79 -12.96 -7.55
CA PRO A 180 -9.39 -11.61 -7.14
C PRO A 180 -9.24 -11.40 -5.63
N PRO A 181 -10.14 -11.88 -4.75
CA PRO A 181 -9.96 -11.71 -3.30
C PRO A 181 -8.69 -12.40 -2.76
N SER A 182 -8.40 -13.62 -3.20
CA SER A 182 -7.18 -14.33 -2.77
C SER A 182 -5.92 -13.70 -3.36
N CYS A 183 -6.00 -13.22 -4.61
CA CYS A 183 -4.90 -12.53 -5.29
C CYS A 183 -4.50 -11.26 -4.53
N GLU A 184 -5.47 -10.37 -4.29
CA GLU A 184 -5.26 -9.10 -3.59
C GLU A 184 -4.99 -9.32 -2.09
N GLY A 185 -5.64 -10.29 -1.48
CA GLY A 185 -5.41 -10.68 -0.09
C GLY A 185 -3.96 -11.11 0.17
N LEU A 186 -3.39 -11.90 -0.75
CA LEU A 186 -1.98 -12.30 -0.69
C LEU A 186 -1.03 -11.09 -0.85
N CYS A 187 -1.36 -10.16 -1.74
CA CYS A 187 -0.58 -8.93 -1.90
C CYS A 187 -0.66 -8.05 -0.65
N ASN A 188 -1.82 -7.96 -0.02
CA ASN A 188 -2.02 -7.25 1.24
C ASN A 188 -1.30 -7.93 2.42
N LEU A 189 -1.09 -9.25 2.38
CA LEU A 189 -0.22 -9.93 3.36
C LEU A 189 1.23 -9.44 3.24
N GLY A 190 1.70 -9.14 2.03
CA GLY A 190 2.99 -8.46 1.81
C GLY A 190 3.03 -7.06 2.43
N SER A 191 1.98 -6.27 2.29
CA SER A 191 1.86 -4.96 2.97
C SER A 191 1.87 -5.11 4.50
N TRP A 192 1.13 -6.08 5.02
CA TRP A 192 1.04 -6.38 6.45
C TRP A 192 2.41 -6.76 7.03
N LEU A 193 3.20 -7.58 6.34
CA LEU A 193 4.58 -7.90 6.73
C LEU A 193 5.40 -6.62 6.95
N ILE A 194 5.30 -5.68 6.03
CA ILE A 194 6.01 -4.40 6.14
C ILE A 194 5.52 -3.61 7.36
N TYR A 195 4.22 -3.48 7.53
CA TYR A 195 3.65 -2.70 8.63
C TYR A 195 3.95 -3.28 10.01
N THR A 196 4.17 -4.58 10.12
CA THR A 196 4.46 -5.27 11.39
C THR A 196 5.96 -5.42 11.67
N THR A 197 6.81 -5.40 10.66
CA THR A 197 8.26 -5.66 10.80
C THR A 197 9.12 -4.40 10.69
N ILE A 198 8.57 -3.28 10.19
CA ILE A 198 9.28 -2.00 10.12
C ILE A 198 8.79 -1.10 11.25
N SER A 199 9.73 -0.66 12.11
CA SER A 199 9.40 0.30 13.16
C SER A 199 9.04 1.65 12.55
N ALA A 200 7.76 2.03 12.65
CA ALA A 200 7.25 3.31 12.21
C ALA A 200 6.07 3.74 13.10
N SER A 201 6.02 5.01 13.46
CA SER A 201 5.00 5.55 14.38
C SER A 201 3.54 5.37 13.90
N LYS A 202 3.35 5.22 12.59
CA LYS A 202 2.01 5.06 11.99
C LYS A 202 1.71 3.64 11.52
N ALA A 203 2.59 2.68 11.77
CA ALA A 203 2.44 1.30 11.29
C ALA A 203 1.13 0.65 11.78
N SER A 204 0.80 0.80 13.06
CA SER A 204 -0.44 0.25 13.64
C SER A 204 -1.71 0.77 12.97
N TYR A 205 -1.71 2.02 12.51
CA TYR A 205 -2.83 2.60 11.77
C TYR A 205 -3.06 1.85 10.44
N PHE A 206 -1.99 1.57 9.70
CA PHE A 206 -2.09 0.84 8.43
C PHE A 206 -2.44 -0.64 8.63
N VAL A 207 -1.92 -1.30 9.68
CA VAL A 207 -2.35 -2.65 10.07
C VAL A 207 -3.85 -2.68 10.36
N LYS A 208 -4.34 -1.73 11.15
CA LYS A 208 -5.78 -1.62 11.45
C LYS A 208 -6.60 -1.41 10.18
N GLY A 209 -6.11 -0.54 9.26
CA GLY A 209 -6.76 -0.31 7.97
C GLY A 209 -6.92 -1.58 7.13
N LEU A 210 -5.94 -2.48 7.11
CA LEU A 210 -6.05 -3.77 6.44
C LEU A 210 -7.08 -4.70 7.12
N MET A 211 -7.00 -4.79 8.45
CA MET A 211 -7.87 -5.66 9.24
C MET A 211 -9.35 -5.25 9.21
N GLU A 212 -9.64 -3.96 9.19
CA GLU A 212 -10.99 -3.40 9.29
C GLU A 212 -11.56 -2.93 7.94
N SER A 213 -10.84 -3.11 6.84
CA SER A 213 -11.32 -2.72 5.51
C SER A 213 -12.63 -3.44 5.17
N PRO A 214 -13.71 -2.71 4.81
CA PRO A 214 -14.98 -3.32 4.40
C PRO A 214 -15.00 -3.80 2.95
N ASP A 215 -13.90 -3.61 2.21
CA ASP A 215 -13.82 -3.98 0.80
C ASP A 215 -13.80 -5.52 0.65
N PRO A 216 -14.71 -6.10 -0.16
CA PRO A 216 -14.82 -7.56 -0.29
C PRO A 216 -13.63 -8.22 -0.98
N VAL A 217 -12.88 -7.47 -1.80
CA VAL A 217 -11.71 -7.98 -2.52
C VAL A 217 -10.45 -7.75 -1.69
N TYR A 218 -10.20 -6.51 -1.28
CA TYR A 218 -8.99 -6.13 -0.55
C TYR A 218 -9.06 -6.42 0.94
N GLY A 219 -10.20 -6.21 1.58
CA GLY A 219 -10.42 -6.41 3.02
C GLY A 219 -10.73 -7.85 3.38
N ASP A 220 -11.84 -8.40 2.85
CA ASP A 220 -12.21 -9.80 3.12
C ASP A 220 -11.18 -10.77 2.57
N GLY A 221 -10.64 -10.49 1.37
CA GLY A 221 -9.56 -11.26 0.79
C GLY A 221 -8.32 -11.29 1.69
N PHE A 222 -7.92 -10.15 2.25
CA PHE A 222 -6.81 -10.10 3.19
C PHE A 222 -7.09 -10.91 4.45
N ARG A 223 -8.25 -10.73 5.08
CA ARG A 223 -8.61 -11.49 6.30
C ARG A 223 -8.64 -12.99 6.06
N HIS A 224 -9.12 -13.43 4.90
CA HIS A 224 -9.10 -14.84 4.51
C HIS A 224 -7.67 -15.36 4.41
N VAL A 225 -6.80 -14.71 3.65
CA VAL A 225 -5.40 -15.13 3.48
C VAL A 225 -4.64 -15.03 4.82
N PHE A 226 -4.94 -14.02 5.64
CA PHE A 226 -4.34 -13.87 6.96
C PHE A 226 -4.70 -15.01 7.91
N GLN A 227 -5.95 -15.49 7.91
CA GLN A 227 -6.35 -16.68 8.69
C GLN A 227 -5.59 -17.94 8.25
N ILE A 228 -5.28 -18.08 6.98
CA ILE A 228 -4.44 -19.18 6.48
C ILE A 228 -3.01 -19.01 6.97
N TYR A 229 -2.48 -17.79 6.87
CA TYR A 229 -1.16 -17.43 7.38
C TYR A 229 -1.00 -17.75 8.88
N GLU A 230 -1.97 -17.42 9.71
CA GLU A 230 -1.93 -17.73 11.15
C GLU A 230 -1.82 -19.23 11.43
N LYS A 231 -2.35 -20.08 10.55
CA LYS A 231 -2.33 -21.54 10.69
C LYS A 231 -1.10 -22.21 10.08
N THR A 232 -0.58 -21.67 8.97
CA THR A 232 0.39 -22.35 8.11
C THR A 232 1.70 -21.57 7.91
N GLY A 233 1.75 -20.32 8.38
CA GLY A 233 2.86 -19.42 8.13
C GLY A 233 3.00 -19.01 6.66
N TRP A 234 4.05 -18.28 6.34
CA TRP A 234 4.34 -17.84 4.98
C TRP A 234 4.54 -19.00 4.02
N GLU A 235 5.26 -20.04 4.43
CA GLU A 235 5.54 -21.21 3.58
C GLU A 235 4.25 -21.87 3.11
N GLY A 236 3.30 -22.12 4.01
CA GLY A 236 2.00 -22.71 3.66
C GLY A 236 1.17 -21.84 2.73
N VAL A 237 1.11 -20.52 3.00
CA VAL A 237 0.40 -19.57 2.12
C VAL A 237 0.99 -19.56 0.72
N LEU A 238 2.32 -19.49 0.58
CA LEU A 238 3.00 -19.47 -0.72
C LEU A 238 2.84 -20.80 -1.47
N GLU A 239 2.83 -21.92 -0.76
CA GLU A 239 2.57 -23.24 -1.36
C GLU A 239 1.14 -23.35 -1.89
N MET A 240 0.14 -22.93 -1.10
CA MET A 240 -1.26 -22.92 -1.52
C MET A 240 -1.48 -21.99 -2.72
N ALA A 241 -0.85 -20.81 -2.71
CA ALA A 241 -0.90 -19.88 -3.84
C ALA A 241 -0.33 -20.51 -5.13
N ARG A 242 0.81 -21.20 -5.06
CA ARG A 242 1.40 -21.90 -6.22
C ARG A 242 0.48 -23.01 -6.77
N LYS A 243 -0.30 -23.64 -5.90
CA LYS A 243 -1.29 -24.67 -6.28
C LYS A 243 -2.61 -24.09 -6.78
N GLY A 244 -2.82 -22.76 -6.66
CA GLY A 244 -4.08 -22.10 -7.05
C GLY A 244 -5.25 -22.40 -6.12
N ILE A 245 -5.00 -22.74 -4.86
CA ILE A 245 -6.01 -23.16 -3.87
C ILE A 245 -6.04 -22.23 -2.64
N LEU A 246 -5.49 -21.02 -2.75
CA LEU A 246 -5.51 -20.02 -1.71
C LEU A 246 -6.85 -19.29 -1.65
#